data_ccfca77041d1f07a5c82cc88156bddbf
#
_entry.id   ccfca77041d1f07a5c82cc88156bddbf
#
_cell.length_a   1.000
_cell.length_b   1.000
_cell.length_c   1.000
_cell.angle_alpha   90.00
_cell.angle_beta   90.00
_cell.angle_gamma   90.00
#
_symmetry.space_group_name_H-M   'P 1'
#
loop_
_entity.id
_entity.type
_entity.pdbx_description
1 polymer ?
#
loop_
_entity_poly.entity_id
_entity_poly.type
_entity_poly.pdbx_seq_one_letter_code
_entity_poly.pdbx_strand_id
1 'polypeptide(L)'
;MNGARRALLLGLAAAPLWPQPAFAGAQLEEPLADSVRGALAAAVADDAPPRPRFDDVDERLRYLRWLGAASERLKLRKAEHRTRVEFLETVWYESRRAGLEVPLVLGLIQVESGFRKYAISSAGARGYMQVMPFWMRSIGGPGGDASRLFHAQTNLRFGCVILRHYLAVERGDLFMALGRYNGSRGRAEYPDMVFGARRLWEQTATA
;
A
#
# COMPACT_ATOMS: atom_id res chain seq x y z
N MET A 1 11.13 -9.89 66.27
CA MET A 1 11.10 -8.57 65.59
C MET A 1 10.93 -8.80 64.11
N ASN A 2 9.77 -8.40 63.56
CA ASN A 2 9.24 -8.78 62.26
C ASN A 2 9.81 -7.91 61.13
N GLY A 3 10.46 -8.54 60.17
CA GLY A 3 10.87 -7.92 58.92
C GLY A 3 9.96 -8.36 57.78
N ALA A 4 8.95 -7.54 57.45
CA ALA A 4 8.04 -7.79 56.34
C ALA A 4 8.71 -7.58 54.98
N ARG A 5 8.88 -8.63 54.18
CA ARG A 5 9.31 -8.58 52.78
C ARG A 5 8.12 -8.14 51.93
N ARG A 6 8.15 -6.90 51.40
CA ARG A 6 7.23 -6.43 50.38
C ARG A 6 7.63 -7.04 49.03
N ALA A 7 6.84 -7.96 48.51
CA ALA A 7 6.93 -8.43 47.14
C ALA A 7 6.27 -7.40 46.24
N LEU A 8 7.06 -6.76 45.35
CA LEU A 8 6.53 -5.96 44.23
C LEU A 8 6.07 -6.94 43.12
N LEU A 9 4.77 -7.08 42.98
CA LEU A 9 4.16 -7.70 41.81
C LEU A 9 4.18 -6.71 40.66
N LEU A 10 5.12 -6.88 39.73
CA LEU A 10 5.11 -6.24 38.43
C LEU A 10 4.01 -6.88 37.56
N GLY A 11 2.86 -6.23 37.49
CA GLY A 11 1.80 -6.60 36.57
C GLY A 11 2.24 -6.32 35.12
N LEU A 12 2.54 -7.37 34.36
CA LEU A 12 2.61 -7.26 32.91
C LEU A 12 1.20 -6.96 32.40
N ALA A 13 0.95 -5.71 32.01
CA ALA A 13 -0.23 -5.35 31.25
C ALA A 13 -0.09 -5.94 29.83
N ALA A 14 -0.76 -7.07 29.60
CA ALA A 14 -0.95 -7.60 28.26
C ALA A 14 -1.80 -6.61 27.46
N ALA A 15 -1.20 -5.94 26.47
CA ALA A 15 -1.93 -5.13 25.53
C ALA A 15 -2.96 -6.01 24.79
N PRO A 16 -4.23 -5.60 24.68
CA PRO A 16 -5.22 -6.38 23.97
C PRO A 16 -4.82 -6.47 22.48
N LEU A 17 -4.59 -7.70 22.02
CA LEU A 17 -4.52 -8.03 20.61
C LEU A 17 -5.94 -7.85 20.03
N TRP A 18 -6.27 -6.63 19.61
CA TRP A 18 -7.47 -6.44 18.81
C TRP A 18 -7.33 -7.21 17.49
N PRO A 19 -8.29 -8.10 17.18
CA PRO A 19 -8.35 -8.73 15.89
C PRO A 19 -8.54 -7.61 14.85
N GLN A 20 -7.51 -7.38 14.02
CA GLN A 20 -7.64 -6.46 12.88
C GLN A 20 -8.71 -7.07 11.97
N PRO A 21 -9.81 -6.39 11.69
CA PRO A 21 -10.75 -6.88 10.71
C PRO A 21 -10.01 -7.02 9.39
N ALA A 22 -10.00 -8.21 8.84
CA ALA A 22 -9.43 -8.50 7.53
C ALA A 22 -10.35 -7.92 6.45
N PHE A 23 -10.33 -6.60 6.25
CA PHE A 23 -10.96 -5.93 5.12
C PHE A 23 -10.06 -6.03 3.91
N ALA A 24 -9.68 -7.22 3.50
CA ALA A 24 -8.76 -7.34 2.40
C ALA A 24 -9.40 -8.12 1.25
N GLY A 25 -9.53 -7.44 0.11
CA GLY A 25 -9.54 -8.08 -1.17
C GLY A 25 -10.85 -8.74 -1.61
N ALA A 26 -11.95 -8.01 -1.57
CA ALA A 26 -13.17 -8.39 -2.30
C ALA A 26 -13.27 -7.68 -3.66
N GLN A 27 -12.12 -7.37 -4.30
CA GLN A 27 -12.09 -6.83 -5.65
C GLN A 27 -12.87 -7.76 -6.58
N LEU A 28 -13.78 -7.20 -7.35
CA LEU A 28 -14.54 -7.94 -8.35
C LEU A 28 -13.71 -8.05 -9.64
N GLU A 29 -13.78 -9.21 -10.30
CA GLU A 29 -13.22 -9.38 -11.63
C GLU A 29 -14.09 -8.61 -12.63
N GLU A 30 -13.55 -7.53 -13.19
CA GLU A 30 -14.21 -6.69 -14.18
C GLU A 30 -13.45 -6.75 -15.52
N PRO A 31 -14.13 -6.62 -16.67
CA PRO A 31 -13.43 -6.49 -17.94
C PRO A 31 -12.53 -5.24 -17.93
N LEU A 32 -11.24 -5.44 -18.11
CA LEU A 32 -10.27 -4.35 -18.21
C LEU A 32 -10.26 -3.76 -19.61
N ALA A 33 -10.16 -2.44 -19.69
CA ALA A 33 -9.79 -1.77 -20.93
C ALA A 33 -8.40 -2.24 -21.39
N ASP A 34 -8.18 -2.31 -22.70
CA ASP A 34 -6.90 -2.79 -23.27
C ASP A 34 -5.71 -1.94 -22.82
N SER A 35 -5.91 -0.64 -22.60
CA SER A 35 -4.89 0.27 -22.04
C SER A 35 -4.44 -0.13 -20.63
N VAL A 36 -5.39 -0.55 -19.78
CA VAL A 36 -5.10 -1.02 -18.41
C VAL A 36 -4.35 -2.35 -18.49
N ARG A 37 -4.79 -3.24 -19.37
CA ARG A 37 -4.15 -4.54 -19.61
C ARG A 37 -2.70 -4.36 -20.07
N GLY A 38 -2.45 -3.45 -21.03
CA GLY A 38 -1.11 -3.10 -21.49
C GLY A 38 -0.22 -2.51 -20.39
N ALA A 39 -0.76 -1.59 -19.56
CA ALA A 39 -0.03 -0.99 -18.44
C ALA A 39 0.35 -2.03 -17.38
N LEU A 40 -0.51 -3.01 -17.14
CA LEU A 40 -0.24 -4.10 -16.20
C LEU A 40 0.75 -5.12 -16.78
N ALA A 41 0.67 -5.46 -18.07
CA ALA A 41 1.63 -6.35 -18.73
C ALA A 41 3.06 -5.78 -18.69
N ALA A 42 3.23 -4.48 -18.92
CA ALA A 42 4.51 -3.80 -18.76
C ALA A 42 5.05 -3.87 -17.32
N ALA A 43 4.17 -3.96 -16.31
CA ALA A 43 4.56 -4.08 -14.91
C ALA A 43 5.26 -5.39 -14.56
N VAL A 44 4.98 -6.44 -15.32
CA VAL A 44 5.57 -7.77 -15.11
C VAL A 44 6.98 -7.85 -15.69
N ALA A 45 7.32 -6.97 -16.63
CA ALA A 45 8.63 -6.95 -17.31
C ALA A 45 9.72 -6.23 -16.50
N ASP A 46 9.35 -5.28 -15.62
CA ASP A 46 10.28 -4.43 -14.88
C ASP A 46 10.46 -4.89 -13.43
N ASP A 47 11.69 -5.12 -12.99
CA ASP A 47 12.00 -5.58 -11.63
C ASP A 47 12.26 -4.42 -10.62
N ALA A 48 12.57 -3.21 -11.09
CA ALA A 48 12.84 -2.06 -10.25
C ALA A 48 12.40 -0.74 -10.93
N PRO A 49 11.99 0.29 -10.15
CA PRO A 49 11.70 1.59 -10.72
C PRO A 49 12.97 2.25 -11.24
N PRO A 50 12.88 3.07 -12.31
CA PRO A 50 13.98 3.92 -12.71
C PRO A 50 14.32 4.91 -11.59
N ARG A 51 15.60 5.29 -11.50
CA ARG A 51 16.01 6.31 -10.52
C ARG A 51 15.27 7.63 -10.80
N PRO A 52 14.73 8.30 -9.78
CA PRO A 52 14.09 9.59 -9.94
C PRO A 52 15.04 10.60 -10.60
N ARG A 53 14.54 11.31 -11.60
CA ARG A 53 15.22 12.45 -12.21
C ARG A 53 14.47 13.70 -11.81
N PHE A 54 15.21 14.75 -11.48
CA PHE A 54 14.67 16.04 -11.07
C PHE A 54 15.32 17.12 -11.93
N ASP A 55 14.52 17.96 -12.54
CA ASP A 55 14.99 19.09 -13.36
C ASP A 55 15.33 20.31 -12.49
N ASP A 56 14.80 20.32 -11.27
CA ASP A 56 14.96 21.40 -10.29
C ASP A 56 15.56 20.87 -8.96
N VAL A 57 16.50 21.65 -8.42
CA VAL A 57 17.16 21.36 -7.13
C VAL A 57 16.16 21.36 -5.96
N ASP A 58 15.19 22.28 -5.99
CA ASP A 58 14.17 22.38 -4.94
C ASP A 58 13.23 21.17 -4.95
N GLU A 59 12.86 20.67 -6.12
CA GLU A 59 12.08 19.43 -6.25
C GLU A 59 12.86 18.24 -5.67
N ARG A 60 14.15 18.14 -5.98
CA ARG A 60 15.03 17.11 -5.43
C ARG A 60 15.13 17.21 -3.92
N LEU A 61 15.27 18.40 -3.36
CA LEU A 61 15.34 18.62 -1.91
C LEU A 61 14.01 18.25 -1.24
N ARG A 62 12.86 18.62 -1.80
CA ARG A 62 11.54 18.21 -1.30
C ARG A 62 11.40 16.69 -1.29
N TYR A 63 11.81 16.02 -2.37
CA TYR A 63 11.82 14.57 -2.44
C TYR A 63 12.68 13.92 -1.36
N LEU A 64 13.90 14.40 -1.15
CA LEU A 64 14.83 13.85 -0.15
C LEU A 64 14.32 14.06 1.29
N ARG A 65 13.73 15.21 1.59
CA ARG A 65 13.08 15.46 2.89
C ARG A 65 11.91 14.50 3.11
N TRP A 66 11.02 14.38 2.12
CA TRP A 66 9.94 13.42 2.17
C TRP A 66 10.43 11.99 2.39
N LEU A 67 11.45 11.55 1.64
CA LEU A 67 12.01 10.20 1.73
C LEU A 67 12.58 9.93 3.13
N GLY A 68 13.31 10.88 3.69
CA GLY A 68 13.84 10.80 5.05
C GLY A 68 12.73 10.68 6.10
N ALA A 69 11.75 11.58 6.07
CA ALA A 69 10.64 11.60 7.01
C ALA A 69 9.76 10.34 6.90
N ALA A 70 9.45 9.89 5.68
CA ALA A 70 8.70 8.67 5.44
C ALA A 70 9.48 7.41 5.89
N SER A 71 10.81 7.39 5.69
CA SER A 71 11.68 6.31 6.16
C SER A 71 11.67 6.19 7.69
N GLU A 72 11.78 7.31 8.41
CA GLU A 72 11.69 7.28 9.88
C GLU A 72 10.33 6.79 10.36
N ARG A 73 9.23 7.22 9.74
CA ARG A 73 7.88 6.75 10.08
C ARG A 73 7.71 5.23 9.87
N LEU A 74 8.35 4.66 8.86
CA LEU A 74 8.30 3.21 8.58
C LEU A 74 9.26 2.36 9.41
N LYS A 75 10.14 2.95 10.21
CA LYS A 75 11.23 2.26 10.92
C LYS A 75 10.76 1.06 11.75
N LEU A 76 9.64 1.20 12.47
CA LEU A 76 9.08 0.11 13.29
C LEU A 76 8.43 -1.02 12.47
N ARG A 77 8.08 -0.75 11.20
CA ARG A 77 7.41 -1.73 10.32
C ARG A 77 8.37 -2.39 9.34
N LYS A 78 9.45 -1.69 9.00
CA LYS A 78 10.55 -2.13 8.13
C LYS A 78 11.87 -1.71 8.77
N ALA A 79 12.47 -2.58 9.56
CA ALA A 79 13.65 -2.24 10.37
C ALA A 79 14.89 -1.92 9.50
N GLU A 80 15.09 -2.63 8.40
CA GLU A 80 16.25 -2.48 7.53
C GLU A 80 16.11 -1.23 6.66
N HIS A 81 17.09 -0.31 6.74
CA HIS A 81 17.04 1.01 6.10
C HIS A 81 16.99 0.95 4.58
N ARG A 82 17.82 0.11 3.97
CA ARG A 82 17.89 -0.03 2.52
C ARG A 82 16.54 -0.50 1.95
N THR A 83 15.95 -1.52 2.55
CA THR A 83 14.63 -2.03 2.16
C THR A 83 13.53 -0.97 2.30
N ARG A 84 13.62 -0.08 3.33
CA ARG A 84 12.67 1.05 3.46
C ARG A 84 12.80 2.04 2.33
N VAL A 85 14.04 2.43 2.01
CA VAL A 85 14.31 3.40 0.94
C VAL A 85 13.84 2.85 -0.41
N GLU A 86 14.27 1.64 -0.79
CA GLU A 86 13.87 0.98 -2.03
C GLU A 86 12.34 0.85 -2.16
N PHE A 87 11.67 0.51 -1.06
CA PHE A 87 10.21 0.45 -1.02
C PHE A 87 9.56 1.81 -1.23
N LEU A 88 10.02 2.86 -0.55
CA LEU A 88 9.47 4.22 -0.67
C LEU A 88 9.74 4.83 -2.04
N GLU A 89 10.90 4.60 -2.62
CA GLU A 89 11.22 4.99 -4.00
C GLU A 89 10.25 4.33 -4.98
N THR A 90 9.96 3.05 -4.79
CA THR A 90 8.99 2.32 -5.61
C THR A 90 7.57 2.88 -5.44
N VAL A 91 7.14 3.16 -4.20
CA VAL A 91 5.83 3.79 -3.93
C VAL A 91 5.74 5.15 -4.59
N TRP A 92 6.76 6.00 -4.42
CA TRP A 92 6.80 7.34 -5.01
C TRP A 92 6.67 7.28 -6.53
N TYR A 93 7.46 6.42 -7.17
CA TYR A 93 7.47 6.25 -8.62
C TYR A 93 6.11 5.75 -9.15
N GLU A 94 5.56 4.68 -8.57
CA GLU A 94 4.32 4.07 -9.06
C GLU A 94 3.10 4.96 -8.79
N SER A 95 3.08 5.68 -7.67
CA SER A 95 2.03 6.67 -7.39
C SER A 95 2.01 7.77 -8.44
N ARG A 96 3.15 8.42 -8.69
CA ARG A 96 3.25 9.51 -9.67
C ARG A 96 2.96 9.03 -11.09
N ARG A 97 3.45 7.87 -11.47
CA ARG A 97 3.17 7.25 -12.77
C ARG A 97 1.68 7.01 -12.98
N ALA A 98 0.95 6.61 -11.96
CA ALA A 98 -0.49 6.40 -12.02
C ALA A 98 -1.30 7.71 -11.84
N GLY A 99 -0.65 8.85 -11.62
CA GLY A 99 -1.32 10.12 -11.29
C GLY A 99 -2.06 10.08 -9.97
N LEU A 100 -1.51 9.35 -8.99
CA LEU A 100 -2.03 9.25 -7.62
C LEU A 100 -1.12 10.02 -6.66
N GLU A 101 -1.72 10.52 -5.59
CA GLU A 101 -0.96 11.13 -4.50
C GLU A 101 -0.23 10.08 -3.67
N VAL A 102 1.06 10.31 -3.39
CA VAL A 102 1.89 9.39 -2.59
C VAL A 102 1.29 9.13 -1.20
N PRO A 103 0.79 10.14 -0.45
CA PRO A 103 0.11 9.91 0.82
C PRO A 103 -1.12 9.00 0.72
N LEU A 104 -1.89 9.09 -0.36
CA LEU A 104 -3.03 8.21 -0.60
C LEU A 104 -2.59 6.75 -0.74
N VAL A 105 -1.57 6.50 -1.57
CA VAL A 105 -1.06 5.14 -1.81
C VAL A 105 -0.45 4.56 -0.53
N LEU A 106 0.31 5.34 0.24
CA LEU A 106 0.85 4.91 1.53
C LEU A 106 -0.26 4.61 2.55
N GLY A 107 -1.31 5.44 2.59
CA GLY A 107 -2.49 5.21 3.44
C GLY A 107 -3.21 3.92 3.08
N LEU A 108 -3.39 3.66 1.79
CA LEU A 108 -3.99 2.43 1.28
C LEU A 108 -3.14 1.20 1.66
N ILE A 109 -1.83 1.23 1.43
CA ILE A 109 -0.91 0.15 1.82
C ILE A 109 -0.97 -0.13 3.33
N GLN A 110 -1.09 0.94 4.15
CA GLN A 110 -1.21 0.81 5.59
C GLN A 110 -2.48 0.05 5.98
N VAL A 111 -3.61 0.33 5.34
CA VAL A 111 -4.89 -0.33 5.60
C VAL A 111 -4.87 -1.76 5.07
N GLU A 112 -4.37 -1.99 3.87
CA GLU A 112 -4.38 -3.28 3.19
C GLU A 112 -3.48 -4.33 3.84
N SER A 113 -2.26 -3.97 4.14
CA SER A 113 -1.26 -4.97 4.58
C SER A 113 -0.48 -4.57 5.83
N GLY A 114 -0.63 -3.31 6.30
CA GLY A 114 0.27 -2.76 7.31
C GLY A 114 1.74 -2.81 6.88
N PHE A 115 2.01 -2.64 5.58
CA PHE A 115 3.36 -2.71 4.97
C PHE A 115 4.01 -4.10 4.97
N ARG A 116 3.23 -5.17 5.06
CA ARG A 116 3.72 -6.55 5.00
C ARG A 116 3.82 -7.04 3.55
N LYS A 117 5.04 -7.36 3.12
CA LYS A 117 5.34 -7.83 1.76
C LYS A 117 4.60 -9.12 1.39
N TYR A 118 4.50 -10.04 2.33
CA TYR A 118 3.93 -11.38 2.12
C TYR A 118 2.53 -11.53 2.73
N ALA A 119 1.79 -10.42 2.87
CA ALA A 119 0.42 -10.48 3.35
C ALA A 119 -0.46 -11.29 2.36
N ILE A 120 -1.29 -12.16 2.91
CA ILE A 120 -2.33 -12.90 2.17
C ILE A 120 -3.61 -12.77 2.98
N SER A 121 -4.70 -12.34 2.33
CA SER A 121 -6.02 -12.28 2.96
C SER A 121 -6.75 -13.63 2.89
N SER A 122 -7.85 -13.75 3.63
CA SER A 122 -8.74 -14.92 3.54
C SER A 122 -9.34 -15.10 2.13
N ALA A 123 -9.49 -14.00 1.37
CA ALA A 123 -9.94 -14.03 -0.02
C ALA A 123 -8.81 -14.33 -1.03
N GLY A 124 -7.56 -14.47 -0.56
CA GLY A 124 -6.38 -14.75 -1.39
C GLY A 124 -5.71 -13.52 -2.00
N ALA A 125 -6.10 -12.29 -1.62
CA ALA A 125 -5.39 -11.08 -2.02
C ALA A 125 -3.95 -11.06 -1.52
N ARG A 126 -3.00 -10.49 -2.26
CA ARG A 126 -1.57 -10.66 -2.01
C ARG A 126 -0.80 -9.34 -1.97
N GLY A 127 0.18 -9.29 -1.09
CA GLY A 127 1.24 -8.29 -1.03
C GLY A 127 0.80 -6.96 -0.42
N TYR A 128 1.57 -5.92 -0.68
CA TYR A 128 1.43 -4.60 -0.04
C TYR A 128 0.06 -3.95 -0.25
N MET A 129 -0.47 -3.99 -1.47
CA MET A 129 -1.74 -3.39 -1.86
C MET A 129 -2.87 -4.42 -2.00
N GLN A 130 -2.67 -5.66 -1.51
CA GLN A 130 -3.66 -6.73 -1.50
C GLN A 130 -4.34 -6.93 -2.85
N VAL A 131 -3.53 -7.13 -3.87
CA VAL A 131 -3.99 -7.36 -5.25
C VAL A 131 -4.50 -8.78 -5.39
N MET A 132 -5.67 -8.92 -6.01
CA MET A 132 -6.28 -10.23 -6.27
C MET A 132 -5.56 -10.97 -7.41
N PRO A 133 -5.32 -12.30 -7.28
CA PRO A 133 -4.60 -13.08 -8.28
C PRO A 133 -5.23 -13.11 -9.67
N PHE A 134 -6.54 -12.89 -9.79
CA PHE A 134 -7.20 -12.86 -11.11
C PHE A 134 -6.67 -11.72 -12.00
N TRP A 135 -6.19 -10.61 -11.42
CA TRP A 135 -5.57 -9.52 -12.18
C TRP A 135 -4.32 -9.98 -12.94
N MET A 136 -3.53 -10.90 -12.35
CA MET A 136 -2.39 -11.51 -13.05
C MET A 136 -2.84 -12.37 -14.23
N ARG A 137 -3.90 -13.16 -14.07
CA ARG A 137 -4.45 -14.00 -15.14
C ARG A 137 -4.97 -13.18 -16.31
N SER A 138 -5.61 -12.06 -16.03
CA SER A 138 -6.15 -11.15 -17.06
C SER A 138 -5.09 -10.56 -17.99
N ILE A 139 -3.81 -10.57 -17.57
CA ILE A 139 -2.71 -9.92 -18.28
C ILE A 139 -1.73 -10.93 -18.86
N GLY A 140 -1.41 -11.97 -18.10
CA GLY A 140 -0.39 -12.96 -18.42
C GLY A 140 -0.90 -14.20 -19.19
N GLY A 141 -2.19 -14.23 -19.53
CA GLY A 141 -2.81 -15.44 -20.09
C GLY A 141 -2.98 -16.57 -19.05
N PRO A 142 -3.44 -17.77 -19.46
CA PRO A 142 -3.58 -18.90 -18.55
C PRO A 142 -2.20 -19.35 -18.07
N GLY A 143 -1.81 -18.93 -16.88
CA GLY A 143 -0.51 -19.26 -16.27
C GLY A 143 0.22 -18.09 -15.65
N GLY A 144 -0.35 -16.89 -15.58
CA GLY A 144 0.23 -15.75 -14.87
C GLY A 144 0.57 -16.14 -13.43
N ASP A 145 1.87 -16.14 -13.10
CA ASP A 145 2.35 -16.54 -11.77
C ASP A 145 1.94 -15.51 -10.71
N ALA A 146 0.92 -15.85 -9.94
CA ALA A 146 0.41 -15.03 -8.86
C ALA A 146 1.43 -14.82 -7.71
N SER A 147 2.55 -15.55 -7.68
CA SER A 147 3.65 -15.31 -6.73
C SER A 147 4.36 -13.98 -7.02
N ARG A 148 4.32 -13.50 -8.26
CA ARG A 148 4.86 -12.19 -8.65
C ARG A 148 4.18 -11.03 -7.93
N LEU A 149 2.97 -11.20 -7.40
CA LEU A 149 2.32 -10.20 -6.54
C LEU A 149 3.04 -9.97 -5.20
N PHE A 150 4.02 -10.77 -4.85
CA PHE A 150 4.92 -10.50 -3.72
C PHE A 150 6.15 -9.67 -4.11
N HIS A 151 6.40 -9.41 -5.39
CA HIS A 151 7.40 -8.44 -5.81
C HIS A 151 6.87 -7.02 -5.61
N ALA A 152 7.65 -6.17 -4.94
CA ALA A 152 7.21 -4.82 -4.58
C ALA A 152 6.79 -4.01 -5.81
N GLN A 153 7.63 -3.97 -6.84
CA GLN A 153 7.36 -3.25 -8.09
C GLN A 153 6.05 -3.70 -8.73
N THR A 154 5.89 -5.02 -8.94
CA THR A 154 4.70 -5.59 -9.56
C THR A 154 3.45 -5.27 -8.74
N ASN A 155 3.50 -5.51 -7.42
CA ASN A 155 2.35 -5.31 -6.55
C ASN A 155 1.89 -3.84 -6.50
N LEU A 156 2.83 -2.91 -6.31
CA LEU A 156 2.55 -1.48 -6.24
C LEU A 156 2.03 -0.95 -7.58
N ARG A 157 2.60 -1.39 -8.71
CA ARG A 157 2.11 -1.03 -10.03
C ARG A 157 0.68 -1.50 -10.26
N PHE A 158 0.40 -2.78 -9.97
CA PHE A 158 -0.95 -3.32 -10.11
C PHE A 158 -1.94 -2.56 -9.24
N GLY A 159 -1.65 -2.38 -7.95
CA GLY A 159 -2.53 -1.66 -7.04
C GLY A 159 -2.81 -0.23 -7.47
N CYS A 160 -1.77 0.52 -7.90
CA CYS A 160 -1.92 1.89 -8.39
C CYS A 160 -2.73 1.96 -9.69
N VAL A 161 -2.47 1.07 -10.65
CA VAL A 161 -3.21 1.04 -11.93
C VAL A 161 -4.67 0.68 -11.70
N ILE A 162 -4.96 -0.30 -10.85
CA ILE A 162 -6.33 -0.72 -10.49
C ILE A 162 -7.07 0.43 -9.79
N LEU A 163 -6.45 1.10 -8.82
CA LEU A 163 -7.08 2.25 -8.17
C LEU A 163 -7.34 3.39 -9.15
N ARG A 164 -6.39 3.68 -10.04
CA ARG A 164 -6.56 4.69 -11.10
C ARG A 164 -7.70 4.33 -12.05
N HIS A 165 -7.81 3.06 -12.43
CA HIS A 165 -8.93 2.56 -13.23
C HIS A 165 -10.27 2.80 -12.52
N TYR A 166 -10.38 2.44 -11.25
CA TYR A 166 -11.61 2.66 -10.48
C TYR A 166 -11.93 4.16 -10.30
N LEU A 167 -10.92 5.01 -10.13
CA LEU A 167 -11.12 6.45 -10.15
C LEU A 167 -11.72 6.95 -11.48
N ALA A 168 -11.27 6.41 -12.60
CA ALA A 168 -11.84 6.76 -13.90
C ALA A 168 -13.29 6.27 -14.04
N VAL A 169 -13.60 5.03 -13.63
CA VAL A 169 -14.94 4.45 -13.62
C VAL A 169 -15.89 5.27 -12.74
N GLU A 170 -15.43 5.71 -11.57
CA GLU A 170 -16.21 6.52 -10.62
C GLU A 170 -16.10 8.04 -10.89
N ARG A 171 -15.63 8.45 -12.09
CA ARG A 171 -15.54 9.85 -12.53
C ARG A 171 -14.77 10.77 -11.58
N GLY A 172 -13.76 10.24 -10.92
CA GLY A 172 -12.91 10.96 -9.96
C GLY A 172 -13.41 10.90 -8.50
N ASP A 173 -14.54 10.26 -8.24
CA ASP A 173 -15.02 10.06 -6.87
C ASP A 173 -14.13 9.04 -6.13
N LEU A 174 -13.23 9.56 -5.29
CA LEU A 174 -12.27 8.76 -4.56
C LEU A 174 -12.91 7.86 -3.50
N PHE A 175 -14.00 8.31 -2.86
CA PHE A 175 -14.72 7.50 -1.89
C PHE A 175 -15.29 6.25 -2.54
N MET A 176 -15.97 6.42 -3.68
CA MET A 176 -16.54 5.31 -4.44
C MET A 176 -15.47 4.40 -5.04
N ALA A 177 -14.38 4.97 -5.54
CA ALA A 177 -13.24 4.22 -6.10
C ALA A 177 -12.56 3.34 -5.04
N LEU A 178 -12.34 3.85 -3.83
CA LEU A 178 -11.80 3.09 -2.70
C LEU A 178 -12.77 1.97 -2.29
N GLY A 179 -14.07 2.27 -2.20
CA GLY A 179 -15.08 1.25 -1.92
C GLY A 179 -15.09 0.14 -2.99
N ARG A 180 -14.94 0.48 -4.28
CA ARG A 180 -14.82 -0.49 -5.37
C ARG A 180 -13.52 -1.30 -5.26
N TYR A 181 -12.40 -0.65 -4.93
CA TYR A 181 -11.11 -1.30 -4.71
C TYR A 181 -11.19 -2.41 -3.65
N ASN A 182 -11.87 -2.14 -2.55
CA ASN A 182 -12.07 -3.11 -1.46
C ASN A 182 -13.24 -4.08 -1.69
N GLY A 183 -14.14 -3.82 -2.65
CA GLY A 183 -15.39 -4.57 -2.85
C GLY A 183 -16.51 -4.16 -1.91
N SER A 184 -16.44 -3.00 -1.28
CA SER A 184 -17.43 -2.41 -0.37
C SER A 184 -18.01 -1.09 -0.90
N ARG A 185 -18.20 -0.97 -2.21
CA ARG A 185 -18.66 0.24 -2.87
C ARG A 185 -19.88 0.86 -2.18
N GLY A 186 -19.79 2.15 -1.86
CA GLY A 186 -20.84 2.91 -1.17
C GLY A 186 -20.88 2.74 0.34
N ARG A 187 -19.99 1.93 0.94
CA ARG A 187 -19.82 1.82 2.40
C ARG A 187 -18.67 2.70 2.87
N ALA A 188 -18.82 3.34 4.02
CA ALA A 188 -17.87 4.34 4.52
C ALA A 188 -16.65 3.73 5.23
N GLU A 189 -16.78 2.56 5.81
CA GLU A 189 -15.79 2.01 6.74
C GLU A 189 -14.40 1.92 6.14
N TYR A 190 -14.29 1.37 4.93
CA TYR A 190 -12.98 1.24 4.28
C TYR A 190 -12.43 2.57 3.74
N PRO A 191 -13.19 3.39 2.99
CA PRO A 191 -12.70 4.70 2.58
C PRO A 191 -12.26 5.58 3.75
N ASP A 192 -13.01 5.60 4.86
CA ASP A 192 -12.67 6.39 6.05
C ASP A 192 -11.35 5.95 6.69
N MET A 193 -11.10 4.63 6.76
CA MET A 193 -9.80 4.12 7.20
C MET A 193 -8.66 4.60 6.31
N VAL A 194 -8.84 4.54 4.99
CA VAL A 194 -7.81 4.99 4.03
C VAL A 194 -7.59 6.49 4.13
N PHE A 195 -8.65 7.30 4.24
CA PHE A 195 -8.53 8.75 4.44
C PHE A 195 -7.86 9.09 5.78
N GLY A 196 -8.19 8.36 6.84
CA GLY A 196 -7.51 8.50 8.13
C GLY A 196 -6.01 8.22 8.04
N ALA A 197 -5.64 7.12 7.41
CA ALA A 197 -4.24 6.76 7.17
C ALA A 197 -3.53 7.76 6.23
N ARG A 198 -4.19 8.22 5.15
CA ARG A 198 -3.65 9.23 4.23
C ARG A 198 -3.23 10.50 4.98
N ARG A 199 -4.10 11.05 5.85
CA ARG A 199 -3.78 12.26 6.65
C ARG A 199 -2.49 12.12 7.46
N LEU A 200 -2.20 10.93 7.98
CA LEU A 200 -0.93 10.68 8.69
C LEU A 200 0.29 10.80 7.76
N TRP A 201 0.15 10.41 6.49
CA TRP A 201 1.22 10.48 5.50
C TRP A 201 1.36 11.86 4.86
N GLU A 202 0.29 12.67 4.81
CA GLU A 202 0.34 14.07 4.37
C GLU A 202 1.23 14.92 5.29
N GLN A 203 1.14 14.71 6.60
CA GLN A 203 2.00 15.39 7.57
C GLN A 203 3.51 15.08 7.38
N THR A 204 3.84 13.98 6.72
CA THR A 204 5.22 13.59 6.41
C THR A 204 5.77 14.37 5.21
N ALA A 205 4.90 14.89 4.35
CA ALA A 205 5.29 15.66 3.16
C ALA A 205 5.59 17.14 3.48
N THR A 206 5.13 17.63 4.61
CA THR A 206 5.26 19.04 5.05
C THR A 206 6.37 19.25 6.07
N ALA A 207 6.97 18.21 6.58
CA ALA A 207 8.11 18.25 7.51
C ALA A 207 9.45 18.23 6.75
#